data_332cbae7c7f73ce1d8dd0620337881be
#
_entry.id   332cbae7c7f73ce1d8dd0620337881be
#
_cell.length_a   1.000
_cell.length_b   1.000
_cell.length_c   1.000
_cell.angle_alpha   90.00
_cell.angle_beta   90.00
_cell.angle_gamma   90.00
#
_symmetry.space_group_name_H-M   'P 1'
#
loop_
_entity.id
_entity.type
_entity.pdbx_description
1 polymer ?
#
loop_
_entity_poly.entity_id
_entity_poly.type
_entity_poly.pdbx_seq_one_letter_code
_entity_poly.pdbx_strand_id
1 'polypeptide(L)'
;MCGNLLHESFLILKFLYPYSSYGLLTKTFNMKNKLIFIIFFSLFAFEFAIAGDQTVEMLNRLNKESMVFEPKIVRVNVGDTVLWKATDKSHNVEFIKKGVPEGVDKFKSKYNKDTEYKFTIPGIYAYWCTPHKNMGMIGFVVVGEDKSNLEDIKKLKFTAKSKKIAPELINSL
;
A
#
# COMPACT_ATOMS: atom_id res chain seq x y z
N MET A 1 7.18 33.43 15.40
CA MET A 1 8.29 32.83 16.15
C MET A 1 8.64 31.54 15.43
N CYS A 2 9.51 31.64 14.45
CA CYS A 2 9.97 30.50 13.64
C CYS A 2 11.51 30.66 13.62
N GLY A 3 12.20 29.83 14.35
CA GLY A 3 13.66 29.85 14.41
C GLY A 3 14.18 28.73 15.28
N ASN A 4 15.15 28.00 14.72
CA ASN A 4 16.04 27.04 15.39
C ASN A 4 15.69 25.55 15.38
N LEU A 5 15.39 25.01 14.21
CA LEU A 5 15.47 23.54 14.03
C LEU A 5 16.67 23.09 13.17
N LEU A 6 17.44 24.02 12.61
CA LEU A 6 18.61 23.67 11.77
C LEU A 6 19.96 23.77 12.52
N HIS A 7 19.98 24.25 13.77
CA HIS A 7 21.22 24.41 14.53
C HIS A 7 21.62 23.17 15.33
N GLU A 8 20.69 22.32 15.70
CA GLU A 8 20.95 21.13 16.52
C GLU A 8 21.59 19.96 15.73
N SER A 9 21.33 19.89 14.44
CA SER A 9 21.91 18.82 13.61
C SER A 9 23.41 19.00 13.32
N PHE A 10 23.94 20.21 13.48
CA PHE A 10 25.36 20.49 13.26
C PHE A 10 26.25 20.22 14.49
N LEU A 11 25.65 20.14 15.67
CA LEU A 11 26.40 19.92 16.94
C LEU A 11 26.65 18.42 17.18
N ILE A 12 25.82 17.54 16.71
CA ILE A 12 25.97 16.07 16.90
C ILE A 12 27.14 15.53 16.06
N LEU A 13 27.41 16.14 14.89
CA LEU A 13 28.55 15.73 14.05
C LEU A 13 29.92 16.11 14.62
N LYS A 14 29.99 17.05 15.57
CA LYS A 14 31.27 17.46 16.21
C LYS A 14 31.72 16.52 17.32
N PHE A 15 30.84 15.71 17.89
CA PHE A 15 31.18 14.82 19.00
C PHE A 15 31.65 13.41 18.57
N LEU A 16 31.52 13.06 17.31
CA LEU A 16 31.89 11.74 16.83
C LEU A 16 33.26 11.66 16.12
N TYR A 17 33.95 12.76 15.96
CA TYR A 17 35.31 12.76 15.40
C TYR A 17 36.27 13.55 16.26
N PRO A 18 37.12 12.90 17.08
CA PRO A 18 38.23 13.57 17.74
C PRO A 18 39.21 14.03 16.66
N TYR A 19 39.50 15.31 16.69
CA TYR A 19 40.52 15.99 15.88
C TYR A 19 41.88 15.33 16.09
N SER A 20 42.23 14.39 15.22
CA SER A 20 43.56 13.86 15.08
C SER A 20 44.18 14.45 13.81
N SER A 21 45.29 15.16 14.04
CA SER A 21 46.15 15.81 13.06
C SER A 21 46.51 14.84 11.91
N TYR A 22 45.79 14.91 10.79
CA TYR A 22 46.25 14.32 9.57
C TYR A 22 46.82 15.38 8.66
N GLY A 23 48.16 15.28 8.54
CA GLY A 23 48.93 16.05 7.59
C GLY A 23 48.38 15.91 6.16
N LEU A 24 48.55 17.00 5.45
CA LEU A 24 48.28 17.22 4.05
C LEU A 24 48.58 16.00 3.17
N LEU A 25 47.59 15.18 2.88
CA LEU A 25 47.56 14.27 1.74
C LEU A 25 46.36 14.63 0.88
N THR A 26 46.50 15.74 0.13
CA THR A 26 45.65 16.00 -1.03
C THR A 26 45.98 14.95 -2.10
N LYS A 27 45.56 13.69 -1.87
CA LYS A 27 45.45 12.73 -2.96
C LYS A 27 44.36 13.27 -3.85
N THR A 28 44.73 13.70 -5.05
CA THR A 28 43.83 14.00 -6.15
C THR A 28 42.91 12.79 -6.37
N PHE A 29 41.73 12.88 -5.79
CA PHE A 29 40.72 11.85 -5.97
C PHE A 29 40.27 11.91 -7.42
N ASN A 30 40.72 10.93 -8.20
CA ASN A 30 40.56 10.84 -9.63
C ASN A 30 39.11 11.11 -10.02
N MET A 31 38.86 12.05 -10.95
CA MET A 31 37.52 12.45 -11.40
C MET A 31 36.65 11.26 -11.81
N LYS A 32 37.25 10.17 -12.31
CA LYS A 32 36.56 8.91 -12.62
C LYS A 32 35.91 8.28 -11.39
N ASN A 33 36.56 8.35 -10.22
CA ASN A 33 35.99 7.80 -8.97
C ASN A 33 34.86 8.67 -8.40
N LYS A 34 34.88 9.98 -8.62
CA LYS A 34 33.77 10.88 -8.26
C LYS A 34 32.54 10.59 -9.11
N LEU A 35 32.74 10.33 -10.41
CA LEU A 35 31.62 9.99 -11.31
C LEU A 35 30.98 8.66 -10.92
N ILE A 36 31.79 7.66 -10.58
CA ILE A 36 31.31 6.34 -10.11
C ILE A 36 30.53 6.48 -8.79
N PHE A 37 30.98 7.32 -7.87
CA PHE A 37 30.29 7.54 -6.59
C PHE A 37 28.96 8.27 -6.78
N ILE A 38 28.88 9.24 -7.71
CA ILE A 38 27.64 9.94 -8.05
C ILE A 38 26.65 9.00 -8.74
N ILE A 39 27.12 8.16 -9.64
CA ILE A 39 26.27 7.15 -10.32
C ILE A 39 25.79 6.09 -9.31
N PHE A 40 26.65 5.66 -8.39
CA PHE A 40 26.25 4.69 -7.35
C PHE A 40 25.24 5.28 -6.35
N PHE A 41 25.37 6.57 -6.01
CA PHE A 41 24.43 7.27 -5.13
C PHE A 41 23.09 7.56 -5.82
N SER A 42 23.08 7.81 -7.14
CA SER A 42 21.84 8.03 -7.90
C SER A 42 21.04 6.73 -8.13
N LEU A 43 21.70 5.56 -8.14
CA LEU A 43 21.04 4.26 -8.21
C LEU A 43 20.40 3.84 -6.88
N PHE A 44 20.71 4.53 -5.77
CA PHE A 44 20.15 4.29 -4.45
C PHE A 44 19.04 5.27 -4.06
N ALA A 45 18.59 6.12 -5.00
CA ALA A 45 17.33 6.84 -4.86
C ALA A 45 16.19 5.83 -5.05
N PHE A 46 16.00 4.96 -4.06
CA PHE A 46 14.82 4.13 -3.93
C PHE A 46 13.65 5.11 -3.79
N GLU A 47 12.89 5.28 -4.84
CA GLU A 47 11.64 6.01 -4.77
C GLU A 47 10.74 5.26 -3.79
N PHE A 48 10.66 5.74 -2.56
CA PHE A 48 9.53 5.41 -1.69
C PHE A 48 8.29 5.97 -2.39
N ALA A 49 7.60 5.11 -3.13
CA ALA A 49 6.27 5.42 -3.59
C ALA A 49 5.43 5.67 -2.32
N ILE A 50 5.17 6.95 -2.01
CA ILE A 50 4.23 7.32 -0.96
C ILE A 50 2.86 6.96 -1.51
N ALA A 51 2.39 5.75 -1.20
CA ALA A 51 0.99 5.43 -1.38
C ALA A 51 0.23 6.33 -0.39
N GLY A 52 -0.73 7.08 -0.86
CA GLY A 52 -1.62 7.91 -0.05
C GLY A 52 -3.03 7.33 -0.06
N ASP A 53 -3.98 8.11 0.39
CA ASP A 53 -5.40 7.75 0.33
C ASP A 53 -5.80 7.34 -1.10
N GLN A 54 -6.51 6.24 -1.21
CA GLN A 54 -6.91 5.64 -2.49
C GLN A 54 -8.43 5.62 -2.64
N THR A 55 -8.89 5.71 -3.87
CA THR A 55 -10.32 5.58 -4.20
C THR A 55 -10.57 4.33 -5.02
N VAL A 56 -11.60 3.59 -4.68
CA VAL A 56 -12.11 2.42 -5.39
C VAL A 56 -13.55 2.72 -5.83
N GLU A 57 -13.82 2.67 -7.11
CA GLU A 57 -15.18 2.83 -7.62
C GLU A 57 -15.97 1.54 -7.56
N MET A 58 -17.24 1.63 -7.20
CA MET A 58 -18.19 0.51 -7.23
C MET A 58 -19.07 0.64 -8.48
N LEU A 59 -18.85 -0.25 -9.47
CA LEU A 59 -19.41 -0.12 -10.82
C LEU A 59 -20.29 -1.31 -11.20
N ASN A 60 -21.41 -1.04 -11.89
CA ASN A 60 -22.22 -2.07 -12.53
C ASN A 60 -21.50 -2.67 -13.73
N ARG A 61 -20.71 -1.85 -14.45
CA ARG A 61 -19.99 -2.29 -15.65
C ARG A 61 -18.70 -1.50 -15.84
N LEU A 62 -17.65 -2.20 -16.21
CA LEU A 62 -16.42 -1.64 -16.71
C LEU A 62 -15.97 -2.46 -17.93
N ASN A 63 -15.97 -1.85 -19.12
CA ASN A 63 -15.69 -2.54 -20.38
C ASN A 63 -16.59 -3.77 -20.57
N LYS A 64 -15.98 -4.98 -20.62
CA LYS A 64 -16.67 -6.28 -20.75
C LYS A 64 -17.02 -6.91 -19.40
N GLU A 65 -16.58 -6.34 -18.29
CA GLU A 65 -16.85 -6.86 -16.95
C GLU A 65 -18.10 -6.21 -16.34
N SER A 66 -18.82 -7.00 -15.55
CA SER A 66 -19.97 -6.54 -14.78
C SER A 66 -19.75 -6.73 -13.30
N MET A 67 -20.28 -5.84 -12.50
CA MET A 67 -20.19 -5.81 -11.03
C MET A 67 -18.73 -5.81 -10.59
N VAL A 68 -18.09 -4.62 -10.63
CA VAL A 68 -16.63 -4.46 -10.51
C VAL A 68 -16.29 -3.45 -9.43
N PHE A 69 -15.27 -3.73 -8.63
CA PHE A 69 -14.48 -2.74 -7.92
C PHE A 69 -13.34 -2.29 -8.82
N GLU A 70 -13.14 -0.96 -8.96
CA GLU A 70 -12.06 -0.42 -9.79
C GLU A 70 -11.24 0.61 -9.02
N PRO A 71 -9.95 0.36 -8.79
CA PRO A 71 -9.23 -0.89 -9.10
C PRO A 71 -9.62 -2.06 -8.17
N LYS A 72 -9.41 -3.30 -8.62
CA LYS A 72 -9.67 -4.51 -7.81
C LYS A 72 -8.66 -4.73 -6.70
N ILE A 73 -7.45 -4.19 -6.86
CA ILE A 73 -6.37 -4.25 -5.88
C ILE A 73 -5.84 -2.83 -5.68
N VAL A 74 -5.77 -2.41 -4.44
CA VAL A 74 -5.08 -1.18 -4.04
C VAL A 74 -3.98 -1.49 -3.05
N ARG A 75 -2.94 -0.66 -3.07
CA ARG A 75 -1.82 -0.72 -2.12
C ARG A 75 -1.76 0.59 -1.38
N VAL A 76 -1.70 0.51 -0.06
CA VAL A 76 -1.68 1.67 0.84
C VAL A 76 -0.66 1.46 1.95
N ASN A 77 -0.24 2.53 2.60
CA ASN A 77 0.58 2.46 3.80
C ASN A 77 -0.30 2.28 5.05
N VAL A 78 0.31 1.86 6.14
CA VAL A 78 -0.36 1.88 7.45
C VAL A 78 -0.69 3.32 7.81
N GLY A 79 -1.95 3.58 8.12
CA GLY A 79 -2.48 4.91 8.42
C GLY A 79 -3.26 5.56 7.28
N ASP A 80 -3.12 5.06 6.05
CA ASP A 80 -3.88 5.56 4.89
C ASP A 80 -5.34 5.11 4.92
N THR A 81 -6.15 5.77 4.13
CA THR A 81 -7.59 5.53 4.00
C THR A 81 -7.93 5.06 2.58
N VAL A 82 -8.82 4.10 2.45
CA VAL A 82 -9.44 3.76 1.15
C VAL A 82 -10.90 4.21 1.19
N LEU A 83 -11.27 5.01 0.18
CA LEU A 83 -12.64 5.43 -0.10
C LEU A 83 -13.25 4.51 -1.16
N TRP A 84 -14.29 3.78 -0.83
CA TRP A 84 -15.14 3.12 -1.84
C TRP A 84 -16.28 4.04 -2.21
N LYS A 85 -16.26 4.51 -3.47
CA LYS A 85 -17.26 5.42 -4.01
C LYS A 85 -18.41 4.64 -4.62
N ALA A 86 -19.63 4.93 -4.20
CA ALA A 86 -20.86 4.33 -4.74
C ALA A 86 -21.23 5.00 -6.08
N THR A 87 -20.38 4.83 -7.10
CA THR A 87 -20.58 5.39 -8.44
C THR A 87 -21.85 4.85 -9.06
N ASP A 88 -22.07 3.54 -8.97
CA ASP A 88 -23.33 2.91 -9.31
C ASP A 88 -24.08 2.42 -8.07
N LYS A 89 -25.38 2.09 -8.25
CA LYS A 89 -26.23 1.63 -7.17
C LYS A 89 -26.15 0.12 -6.94
N SER A 90 -26.67 -0.34 -5.80
CA SER A 90 -26.79 -1.74 -5.38
C SER A 90 -25.48 -2.37 -4.92
N HIS A 91 -24.51 -1.55 -4.55
CA HIS A 91 -23.21 -2.00 -4.06
C HIS A 91 -22.99 -1.67 -2.59
N ASN A 92 -22.12 -2.47 -1.98
CA ASN A 92 -21.56 -2.26 -0.66
C ASN A 92 -20.17 -2.91 -0.57
N VAL A 93 -19.47 -2.68 0.53
CA VAL A 93 -18.18 -3.33 0.84
C VAL A 93 -18.36 -4.15 2.12
N GLU A 94 -17.91 -5.39 2.09
CA GLU A 94 -17.89 -6.26 3.26
C GLU A 94 -16.56 -7.03 3.31
N PHE A 95 -15.84 -6.92 4.43
CA PHE A 95 -14.63 -7.72 4.65
C PHE A 95 -14.97 -9.20 4.77
N ILE A 96 -14.19 -10.03 4.10
CA ILE A 96 -14.38 -11.48 4.12
C ILE A 96 -13.88 -12.03 5.45
N LYS A 97 -14.72 -12.81 6.14
CA LYS A 97 -14.33 -13.49 7.37
C LYS A 97 -13.07 -14.34 7.13
N LYS A 98 -12.05 -14.18 7.96
CA LYS A 98 -10.71 -14.79 7.79
C LYS A 98 -9.92 -14.29 6.57
N GLY A 99 -10.39 -13.26 5.90
CA GLY A 99 -9.73 -12.61 4.78
C GLY A 99 -9.11 -11.27 5.15
N VAL A 100 -8.86 -11.03 6.42
CA VAL A 100 -8.22 -9.83 6.96
C VAL A 100 -7.18 -10.22 8.01
N PRO A 101 -6.21 -9.36 8.34
CA PRO A 101 -5.24 -9.60 9.40
C PRO A 101 -5.92 -9.86 10.76
N GLU A 102 -5.17 -10.51 11.66
CA GLU A 102 -5.63 -10.71 13.05
C GLU A 102 -5.83 -9.36 13.74
N GLY A 103 -6.85 -9.26 14.57
CA GLY A 103 -7.21 -8.02 15.30
C GLY A 103 -8.07 -7.05 14.48
N VAL A 104 -8.35 -7.32 13.22
CA VAL A 104 -9.26 -6.49 12.41
C VAL A 104 -10.72 -6.86 12.69
N ASP A 105 -11.50 -5.86 13.07
CA ASP A 105 -12.93 -6.02 13.30
C ASP A 105 -13.70 -6.28 11.98
N LYS A 106 -14.90 -6.84 12.15
CA LYS A 106 -15.83 -6.99 11.03
C LYS A 106 -16.20 -5.64 10.45
N PHE A 107 -16.09 -5.50 9.15
CA PHE A 107 -16.50 -4.31 8.43
C PHE A 107 -17.53 -4.64 7.36
N LYS A 108 -18.62 -3.87 7.34
CA LYS A 108 -19.66 -3.95 6.33
C LYS A 108 -20.33 -2.59 6.17
N SER A 109 -20.24 -2.02 4.99
CA SER A 109 -20.86 -0.75 4.66
C SER A 109 -22.36 -0.88 4.38
N LYS A 110 -23.05 0.26 4.42
CA LYS A 110 -24.41 0.38 3.89
C LYS A 110 -24.39 0.33 2.37
N TYR A 111 -25.53 -0.09 1.78
CA TYR A 111 -25.70 -0.05 0.32
C TYR A 111 -25.82 1.38 -0.20
N ASN A 112 -25.31 1.61 -1.41
CA ASN A 112 -25.46 2.88 -2.14
C ASN A 112 -24.87 4.09 -1.41
N LYS A 113 -23.88 3.89 -0.58
CA LYS A 113 -23.19 4.94 0.16
C LYS A 113 -21.70 4.86 -0.06
N ASP A 114 -21.10 6.01 -0.25
CA ASP A 114 -19.66 6.13 -0.12
C ASP A 114 -19.27 5.66 1.28
N THR A 115 -18.17 4.94 1.36
CA THR A 115 -17.68 4.41 2.62
C THR A 115 -16.16 4.44 2.62
N GLU A 116 -15.59 4.71 3.77
CA GLU A 116 -14.15 4.74 3.95
C GLU A 116 -13.73 3.82 5.08
N TYR A 117 -12.48 3.38 5.02
CA TYR A 117 -11.85 2.62 6.10
C TYR A 117 -10.39 3.03 6.21
N LYS A 118 -9.96 3.38 7.42
CA LYS A 118 -8.57 3.71 7.74
C LYS A 118 -7.83 2.44 8.14
N PHE A 119 -6.76 2.12 7.43
CA PHE A 119 -6.00 0.89 7.62
C PHE A 119 -4.87 1.10 8.63
N THR A 120 -5.04 0.59 9.84
CA THR A 120 -4.06 0.73 10.93
C THR A 120 -3.26 -0.53 11.22
N ILE A 121 -3.69 -1.68 10.70
CA ILE A 121 -3.03 -2.98 10.85
C ILE A 121 -2.48 -3.39 9.49
N PRO A 122 -1.17 -3.69 9.35
CA PRO A 122 -0.60 -4.13 8.08
C PRO A 122 -1.10 -5.53 7.69
N GLY A 123 -1.05 -5.82 6.38
CA GLY A 123 -1.45 -7.11 5.83
C GLY A 123 -2.44 -7.01 4.67
N ILE A 124 -3.01 -8.12 4.26
CA ILE A 124 -3.92 -8.24 3.12
C ILE A 124 -5.38 -8.29 3.60
N TYR A 125 -6.22 -7.44 3.03
CA TYR A 125 -7.65 -7.36 3.32
C TYR A 125 -8.44 -7.77 2.08
N ALA A 126 -9.11 -8.91 2.15
CA ALA A 126 -10.03 -9.37 1.12
C ALA A 126 -11.44 -8.87 1.40
N TYR A 127 -12.10 -8.33 0.39
CA TYR A 127 -13.47 -7.84 0.50
C TYR A 127 -14.31 -8.19 -0.73
N TRP A 128 -15.61 -8.12 -0.60
CA TRP A 128 -16.57 -8.33 -1.67
C TRP A 128 -17.77 -7.37 -1.57
N CYS A 129 -18.52 -7.30 -2.66
CA CYS A 129 -19.86 -6.76 -2.63
C CYS A 129 -20.85 -7.88 -2.25
N THR A 130 -21.59 -7.72 -1.15
CA THR A 130 -22.47 -8.78 -0.61
C THR A 130 -23.40 -9.40 -1.65
N PRO A 131 -24.20 -8.63 -2.44
CA PRO A 131 -25.11 -9.22 -3.45
C PRO A 131 -24.36 -9.73 -4.69
N HIS A 132 -23.17 -9.19 -5.02
CA HIS A 132 -22.49 -9.48 -6.27
C HIS A 132 -21.22 -10.34 -6.13
N LYS A 133 -20.97 -10.89 -4.95
CA LYS A 133 -19.79 -11.75 -4.69
C LYS A 133 -19.72 -12.96 -5.65
N ASN A 134 -20.85 -13.49 -6.08
CA ASN A 134 -20.89 -14.60 -7.03
C ASN A 134 -20.67 -14.15 -8.49
N MET A 135 -20.82 -12.86 -8.76
CA MET A 135 -20.64 -12.26 -10.08
C MET A 135 -19.22 -11.77 -10.34
N GLY A 136 -18.31 -11.94 -9.38
CA GLY A 136 -16.92 -11.53 -9.50
C GLY A 136 -16.58 -10.19 -8.83
N MET A 137 -17.52 -9.61 -8.08
CA MET A 137 -17.26 -8.33 -7.40
C MET A 137 -16.51 -8.56 -6.09
N ILE A 138 -15.22 -8.77 -6.22
CA ILE A 138 -14.24 -8.97 -5.12
C ILE A 138 -13.06 -8.03 -5.31
N GLY A 139 -12.39 -7.69 -4.23
CA GLY A 139 -11.20 -6.86 -4.26
C GLY A 139 -10.28 -7.12 -3.07
N PHE A 140 -9.10 -6.51 -3.13
CA PHE A 140 -8.08 -6.64 -2.09
C PHE A 140 -7.45 -5.28 -1.79
N VAL A 141 -7.14 -5.03 -0.51
CA VAL A 141 -6.25 -3.95 -0.10
C VAL A 141 -5.01 -4.59 0.51
N VAL A 142 -3.83 -4.16 0.05
CA VAL A 142 -2.53 -4.55 0.62
C VAL A 142 -2.02 -3.36 1.41
N VAL A 143 -1.85 -3.54 2.71
CA VAL A 143 -1.44 -2.49 3.65
C VAL A 143 0.00 -2.71 4.06
N GLY A 144 0.88 -1.80 3.67
CA GLY A 144 2.33 -1.94 3.86
C GLY A 144 2.91 -3.14 3.12
N GLU A 145 4.03 -3.64 3.64
CA GLU A 145 4.75 -4.77 3.02
C GLU A 145 4.41 -6.13 3.67
N ASP A 146 3.55 -6.15 4.68
CA ASP A 146 3.21 -7.38 5.39
C ASP A 146 2.28 -8.27 4.56
N LYS A 147 2.73 -9.49 4.31
CA LYS A 147 1.97 -10.56 3.64
C LYS A 147 1.85 -11.81 4.50
N SER A 148 1.97 -11.68 5.81
CA SER A 148 1.94 -12.82 6.75
C SER A 148 0.65 -13.62 6.67
N ASN A 149 -0.48 -12.98 6.34
CA ASN A 149 -1.78 -13.63 6.18
C ASN A 149 -2.07 -14.13 4.75
N LEU A 150 -1.11 -14.08 3.81
CA LEU A 150 -1.31 -14.50 2.41
C LEU A 150 -1.79 -15.95 2.30
N GLU A 151 -1.27 -16.85 3.12
CA GLU A 151 -1.69 -18.25 3.10
C GLU A 151 -3.15 -18.44 3.55
N ASP A 152 -3.67 -17.58 4.41
CA ASP A 152 -5.08 -17.60 4.79
C ASP A 152 -5.96 -16.98 3.69
N ILE A 153 -5.47 -15.96 2.99
CA ILE A 153 -6.13 -15.41 1.79
C ILE A 153 -6.28 -16.49 0.71
N LYS A 154 -5.24 -17.31 0.47
CA LYS A 154 -5.29 -18.43 -0.50
C LYS A 154 -6.31 -19.50 -0.13
N LYS A 155 -6.61 -19.68 1.16
CA LYS A 155 -7.63 -20.65 1.64
C LYS A 155 -9.06 -20.13 1.58
N LEU A 156 -9.29 -18.86 1.23
CA LEU A 156 -10.63 -18.30 1.12
C LEU A 156 -11.44 -19.03 0.06
N LYS A 157 -12.70 -19.32 0.39
CA LYS A 157 -13.62 -20.00 -0.51
C LYS A 157 -14.44 -19.01 -1.30
N PHE A 158 -14.06 -18.79 -2.53
CA PHE A 158 -14.84 -18.04 -3.50
C PHE A 158 -15.79 -18.97 -4.26
N THR A 159 -16.86 -18.40 -4.79
CA THR A 159 -17.91 -19.16 -5.52
C THR A 159 -18.19 -18.55 -6.89
N ALA A 160 -18.77 -19.32 -7.80
CA ALA A 160 -19.16 -18.91 -9.15
C ALA A 160 -18.04 -18.15 -9.90
N LYS A 161 -18.30 -16.95 -10.43
CA LYS A 161 -17.30 -16.16 -11.19
C LYS A 161 -16.12 -15.73 -10.31
N SER A 162 -16.35 -15.42 -9.02
CA SER A 162 -15.27 -15.06 -8.10
C SER A 162 -14.25 -16.19 -7.92
N LYS A 163 -14.67 -17.46 -7.94
CA LYS A 163 -13.76 -18.61 -7.89
C LYS A 163 -12.81 -18.65 -9.09
N LYS A 164 -13.22 -18.12 -10.24
CA LYS A 164 -12.40 -18.12 -11.45
C LYS A 164 -11.37 -16.99 -11.45
N ILE A 165 -11.73 -15.82 -10.91
CA ILE A 165 -10.86 -14.64 -10.96
C ILE A 165 -9.98 -14.47 -9.71
N ALA A 166 -10.39 -14.99 -8.56
CA ALA A 166 -9.65 -14.84 -7.32
C ALA A 166 -8.20 -15.35 -7.39
N PRO A 167 -7.88 -16.50 -8.01
CA PRO A 167 -6.50 -16.98 -8.09
C PRO A 167 -5.56 -16.00 -8.78
N GLU A 168 -5.98 -15.38 -9.88
CA GLU A 168 -5.20 -14.39 -10.61
C GLU A 168 -4.93 -13.15 -9.75
N LEU A 169 -5.97 -12.61 -9.10
CA LEU A 169 -5.84 -11.48 -8.20
C LEU A 169 -4.92 -11.80 -7.01
N ILE A 170 -5.08 -12.97 -6.39
CA ILE A 170 -4.25 -13.40 -5.25
C ILE A 170 -2.79 -13.57 -5.65
N ASN A 171 -2.51 -14.07 -6.86
CA ASN A 171 -1.14 -14.21 -7.36
C ASN A 171 -0.45 -12.86 -7.63
N SER A 172 -1.22 -11.78 -7.78
CA SER A 172 -0.69 -10.42 -7.99
C SER A 172 -0.57 -9.60 -6.69
N LEU A 173 -0.92 -10.18 -5.53
CA LEU A 173 -0.71 -9.55 -4.22
C LEU A 173 0.76 -9.68 -3.80
#